data_21a64d9040a1ec94d8ba1a7e2089f669
#
_entry.id   21a64d9040a1ec94d8ba1a7e2089f669
#
_cell.length_a   1.000
_cell.length_b   1.000
_cell.length_c   1.000
_cell.angle_alpha   90.00
_cell.angle_beta   90.00
_cell.angle_gamma   90.00
#
_symmetry.space_group_name_H-M   'P 1'
#
loop_
_entity.id
_entity.type
_entity.pdbx_description
1 polymer ?
#
loop_
_entity_poly.entity_id
_entity_poly.type
_entity_poly.pdbx_seq_one_letter_code
_entity_poly.pdbx_strand_id
1 'polypeptide(L)'
;MKELSPVPPDALAVETHDLRKEFVRKDRKRGKRRVAALEDVTLEVARGECVAILGQNGSGKSTLVRLLSTLLLPDGGSARVFGYDVVREHKAVRRLVNRVSVEASFFKKMSPSENLHYAARFYGMTLSETSEQIPEILGRVGFPPDRRTEPMENLSRGMQQKVALARALLTSPVLLLLDEPTTGLDPRSKLEVQDFIREMRAVHDSTILLCTHDLGEAEALAERVGILDRGRLLALEPAEQLKARFEAETLEEAFFSATGRGFEEEEDEMDAEERRVLA
;
A
#
# COMPACT_ATOMS: atom_id res chain seq x y z
N MET A 1 8.89 -8.54 28.42
CA MET A 1 8.97 -8.21 26.98
C MET A 1 10.45 -8.07 26.65
N LYS A 2 11.00 -8.83 25.68
CA LYS A 2 12.36 -8.54 25.20
C LYS A 2 12.32 -7.14 24.56
N GLU A 3 13.19 -6.25 25.06
CA GLU A 3 13.40 -4.95 24.41
C GLU A 3 13.80 -5.20 22.96
N LEU A 4 13.19 -4.43 22.04
CA LEU A 4 13.61 -4.44 20.65
C LEU A 4 15.02 -3.85 20.60
N SER A 5 15.92 -4.49 19.87
CA SER A 5 17.18 -3.85 19.52
C SER A 5 16.90 -2.46 18.93
N PRO A 6 17.65 -1.44 19.28
CA PRO A 6 17.43 -0.10 18.72
C PRO A 6 17.56 -0.16 17.19
N VAL A 7 16.68 0.55 16.50
CA VAL A 7 16.75 0.69 15.04
C VAL A 7 18.09 1.34 14.70
N PRO A 8 18.92 0.73 13.84
CA PRO A 8 20.17 1.33 13.42
C PRO A 8 19.91 2.72 12.79
N PRO A 9 20.68 3.77 13.14
CA PRO A 9 20.43 5.12 12.63
C PRO A 9 20.47 5.21 11.11
N ASP A 10 21.31 4.42 10.46
CA ASP A 10 21.52 4.41 9.01
C ASP A 10 20.66 3.37 8.27
N ALA A 11 19.77 2.64 8.98
CA ALA A 11 18.92 1.64 8.32
C ALA A 11 17.91 2.30 7.39
N LEU A 12 17.81 1.78 6.16
CA LEU A 12 16.74 2.12 5.22
C LEU A 12 15.37 1.78 5.82
N ALA A 13 14.35 2.50 5.40
CA ALA A 13 12.98 2.20 5.82
C ALA A 13 12.49 0.89 5.23
N VAL A 14 12.82 0.64 3.96
CA VAL A 14 12.59 -0.66 3.28
C VAL A 14 13.84 -1.03 2.50
N GLU A 15 14.24 -2.29 2.60
CA GLU A 15 15.32 -2.88 1.83
C GLU A 15 14.91 -4.29 1.41
N THR A 16 14.96 -4.58 0.11
CA THR A 16 14.73 -5.92 -0.42
C THR A 16 15.86 -6.33 -1.36
N HIS A 17 16.24 -7.60 -1.33
CA HIS A 17 17.23 -8.17 -2.22
C HIS A 17 16.69 -9.44 -2.85
N ASP A 18 16.60 -9.46 -4.17
CA ASP A 18 16.13 -10.58 -5.00
C ASP A 18 14.84 -11.22 -4.45
N LEU A 19 13.92 -10.37 -3.97
CA LEU A 19 12.72 -10.82 -3.28
C LEU A 19 11.82 -11.58 -4.24
N ARG A 20 11.42 -12.81 -3.85
CA ARG A 20 10.60 -13.72 -4.67
C ARG A 20 9.36 -14.17 -3.94
N LYS A 21 8.26 -14.29 -4.71
CA LYS A 21 7.03 -14.91 -4.24
C LYS A 21 6.31 -15.63 -5.36
N GLU A 22 5.98 -16.91 -5.12
CA GLU A 22 5.20 -17.72 -6.03
C GLU A 22 3.86 -18.13 -5.41
N PHE A 23 2.84 -18.27 -6.25
CA PHE A 23 1.55 -18.85 -5.88
C PHE A 23 1.24 -20.07 -6.74
N VAL A 24 0.59 -21.05 -6.14
CA VAL A 24 0.09 -22.23 -6.86
C VAL A 24 -1.34 -21.95 -7.31
N ARG A 25 -1.54 -21.72 -8.61
CA ARG A 25 -2.87 -21.67 -9.21
C ARG A 25 -3.29 -23.07 -9.68
N LYS A 26 -4.54 -23.44 -9.38
CA LYS A 26 -5.15 -24.68 -9.92
C LYS A 26 -5.87 -24.31 -11.20
N ASP A 27 -5.36 -24.75 -12.34
CA ASP A 27 -6.07 -24.70 -13.60
C ASP A 27 -6.91 -25.98 -13.74
N ARG A 28 -8.20 -25.85 -14.09
CA ARG A 28 -9.11 -27.00 -14.27
C ARG A 28 -8.66 -27.94 -15.40
N LYS A 29 -7.94 -27.43 -16.42
CA LYS A 29 -7.51 -28.20 -17.59
C LYS A 29 -6.03 -28.60 -17.54
N ARG A 30 -5.15 -27.78 -16.88
CA ARG A 30 -3.69 -27.95 -16.90
C ARG A 30 -3.09 -28.36 -15.54
N GLY A 31 -3.90 -28.57 -14.52
CA GLY A 31 -3.44 -28.97 -13.19
C GLY A 31 -2.89 -27.81 -12.36
N LYS A 32 -1.95 -28.09 -11.45
CA LYS A 32 -1.31 -27.06 -10.61
C LYS A 32 -0.19 -26.37 -11.40
N ARG A 33 -0.26 -25.04 -11.54
CA ARG A 33 0.82 -24.21 -12.11
C ARG A 33 1.34 -23.26 -11.03
N ARG A 34 2.66 -23.12 -10.93
CA ARG A 34 3.29 -22.05 -10.16
C ARG A 34 3.29 -20.78 -10.99
N VAL A 35 2.90 -19.67 -10.38
CA VAL A 35 2.92 -18.34 -10.98
C VAL A 35 3.73 -17.45 -10.07
N ALA A 36 4.81 -16.88 -10.60
CA ALA A 36 5.60 -15.90 -9.88
C ALA A 36 4.77 -14.61 -9.75
N ALA A 37 4.60 -14.13 -8.53
CA ALA A 37 3.99 -12.85 -8.23
C ALA A 37 5.03 -11.77 -8.01
N LEU A 38 6.23 -12.15 -7.52
CA LEU A 38 7.43 -11.31 -7.51
C LEU A 38 8.62 -12.16 -7.93
N GLU A 39 9.49 -11.57 -8.74
CA GLU A 39 10.67 -12.20 -9.32
C GLU A 39 11.87 -11.25 -9.22
N ASP A 40 12.78 -11.56 -8.29
CA ASP A 40 14.04 -10.83 -8.05
C ASP A 40 13.87 -9.33 -7.80
N VAL A 41 12.87 -8.93 -6.98
CA VAL A 41 12.62 -7.53 -6.68
C VAL A 41 13.64 -7.01 -5.68
N THR A 42 14.50 -6.09 -6.11
CA THR A 42 15.44 -5.33 -5.29
C THR A 42 14.98 -3.89 -5.20
N LEU A 43 14.69 -3.42 -3.99
CA LEU A 43 14.07 -2.12 -3.69
C LEU A 43 14.71 -1.52 -2.43
N GLU A 44 15.02 -0.24 -2.49
CA GLU A 44 15.48 0.55 -1.36
C GLU A 44 14.61 1.80 -1.20
N VAL A 45 14.13 2.05 0.02
CA VAL A 45 13.36 3.24 0.40
C VAL A 45 14.06 3.90 1.57
N ALA A 46 14.41 5.16 1.44
CA ALA A 46 15.00 5.94 2.52
C ALA A 46 13.95 6.32 3.58
N ARG A 47 14.39 6.72 4.77
CA ARG A 47 13.49 7.23 5.81
C ARG A 47 12.89 8.56 5.40
N GLY A 48 11.62 8.77 5.74
CA GLY A 48 10.87 9.99 5.40
C GLY A 48 10.56 10.14 3.90
N GLU A 49 10.99 9.18 3.06
CA GLU A 49 10.74 9.20 1.63
C GLU A 49 9.33 8.69 1.30
N CYS A 50 8.71 9.28 0.29
CA CYS A 50 7.53 8.74 -0.36
C CYS A 50 7.92 8.12 -1.70
N VAL A 51 7.82 6.81 -1.81
CA VAL A 51 8.08 6.04 -3.04
C VAL A 51 6.77 5.48 -3.55
N ALA A 52 6.45 5.70 -4.83
CA ALA A 52 5.36 5.03 -5.51
C ALA A 52 5.84 3.80 -6.28
N ILE A 53 5.13 2.70 -6.16
CA ILE A 53 5.28 1.52 -7.04
C ILE A 53 4.09 1.51 -7.99
N LEU A 54 4.39 1.90 -9.22
CA LEU A 54 3.44 1.97 -10.32
C LEU A 54 3.40 0.63 -11.06
N GLY A 55 2.21 0.17 -11.39
CA GLY A 55 2.03 -1.07 -12.15
C GLY A 55 0.56 -1.42 -12.33
N GLN A 56 0.28 -2.21 -13.34
CA GLN A 56 -1.07 -2.69 -13.65
C GLN A 56 -1.60 -3.68 -12.58
N ASN A 57 -2.88 -4.04 -12.69
CA ASN A 57 -3.47 -5.08 -11.87
C ASN A 57 -2.73 -6.42 -12.11
N GLY A 58 -2.39 -7.11 -11.04
CA GLY A 58 -1.62 -8.36 -11.15
C GLY A 58 -0.09 -8.20 -11.29
N SER A 59 0.45 -7.00 -11.36
CA SER A 59 1.91 -6.78 -11.47
C SER A 59 2.72 -7.22 -10.22
N GLY A 60 2.08 -7.43 -9.07
CA GLY A 60 2.74 -7.86 -7.83
C GLY A 60 2.72 -6.85 -6.69
N LYS A 61 2.17 -5.63 -6.88
CA LYS A 61 2.13 -4.54 -5.87
C LYS A 61 1.58 -4.99 -4.52
N SER A 62 0.37 -5.55 -4.49
CA SER A 62 -0.24 -6.04 -3.25
C SER A 62 0.52 -7.21 -2.62
N THR A 63 1.25 -8.00 -3.41
CA THR A 63 2.13 -9.06 -2.91
C THR A 63 3.32 -8.45 -2.18
N LEU A 64 3.97 -7.44 -2.77
CA LEU A 64 5.06 -6.69 -2.14
C LEU A 64 4.62 -6.10 -0.80
N VAL A 65 3.50 -5.39 -0.77
CA VAL A 65 2.91 -4.81 0.46
C VAL A 65 2.64 -5.88 1.52
N ARG A 66 2.11 -7.05 1.13
CA ARG A 66 1.84 -8.15 2.08
C ARG A 66 3.11 -8.79 2.63
N LEU A 67 4.18 -8.89 1.86
CA LEU A 67 5.49 -9.39 2.33
C LEU A 67 6.11 -8.41 3.33
N LEU A 68 6.17 -7.11 2.99
CA LEU A 68 6.70 -6.07 3.86
C LEU A 68 5.90 -5.91 5.16
N SER A 69 4.57 -6.09 5.10
CA SER A 69 3.70 -6.08 6.29
C SER A 69 3.66 -7.41 7.05
N THR A 70 4.53 -8.37 6.71
CA THR A 70 4.63 -9.69 7.35
C THR A 70 3.38 -10.58 7.27
N LEU A 71 2.50 -10.31 6.31
CA LEU A 71 1.28 -11.11 6.06
C LEU A 71 1.53 -12.30 5.13
N LEU A 72 2.64 -12.25 4.38
CA LEU A 72 3.13 -13.34 3.55
C LEU A 72 4.60 -13.60 3.88
N LEU A 73 5.03 -14.85 3.63
CA LEU A 73 6.43 -15.21 3.69
C LEU A 73 7.02 -15.22 2.28
N PRO A 74 8.23 -14.71 2.06
CA PRO A 74 8.92 -14.83 0.79
C PRO A 74 9.29 -16.29 0.51
N ASP A 75 9.40 -16.64 -0.77
CA ASP A 75 9.90 -17.95 -1.22
C ASP A 75 11.39 -17.88 -1.58
N GLY A 76 11.95 -16.67 -1.71
CA GLY A 76 13.37 -16.42 -1.93
C GLY A 76 13.75 -14.97 -1.70
N GLY A 77 15.05 -14.70 -1.67
CA GLY A 77 15.58 -13.38 -1.36
C GLY A 77 15.40 -12.97 0.11
N SER A 78 15.47 -11.67 0.37
CA SER A 78 15.28 -11.12 1.71
C SER A 78 14.56 -9.78 1.67
N ALA A 79 13.90 -9.42 2.78
CA ALA A 79 13.30 -8.10 2.98
C ALA A 79 13.51 -7.65 4.41
N ARG A 80 13.84 -6.37 4.58
CA ARG A 80 14.00 -5.70 5.87
C ARG A 80 13.20 -4.42 5.92
N VAL A 81 12.72 -4.10 7.11
CA VAL A 81 12.02 -2.85 7.42
C VAL A 81 12.71 -2.23 8.62
N PHE A 82 13.28 -1.04 8.43
CA PHE A 82 14.14 -0.38 9.42
C PHE A 82 15.23 -1.30 9.98
N GLY A 83 15.84 -2.13 9.10
CA GLY A 83 16.86 -3.11 9.46
C GLY A 83 16.34 -4.43 10.03
N TYR A 84 15.06 -4.53 10.43
CA TYR A 84 14.47 -5.77 10.94
C TYR A 84 14.04 -6.70 9.80
N ASP A 85 14.44 -7.95 9.86
CA ASP A 85 14.06 -8.99 8.90
C ASP A 85 12.55 -9.32 9.02
N VAL A 86 11.82 -9.25 7.90
CA VAL A 86 10.35 -9.43 7.88
C VAL A 86 9.90 -10.83 8.29
N VAL A 87 10.78 -11.83 8.22
CA VAL A 87 10.50 -13.22 8.62
C VAL A 87 10.91 -13.48 10.07
N ARG A 88 12.16 -13.18 10.40
CA ARG A 88 12.75 -13.54 11.70
C ARG A 88 12.32 -12.57 12.80
N GLU A 89 12.12 -11.29 12.46
CA GLU A 89 11.83 -10.20 13.40
C GLU A 89 10.44 -9.58 13.13
N HIS A 90 9.51 -10.37 12.60
CA HIS A 90 8.16 -9.94 12.21
C HIS A 90 7.40 -9.16 13.29
N LYS A 91 7.66 -9.46 14.59
CA LYS A 91 7.03 -8.72 15.70
C LYS A 91 7.54 -7.29 15.83
N ALA A 92 8.81 -7.04 15.51
CA ALA A 92 9.40 -5.70 15.47
C ALA A 92 8.82 -4.93 14.27
N VAL A 93 8.84 -5.54 13.08
CA VAL A 93 8.28 -4.95 11.86
C VAL A 93 6.82 -4.52 12.07
N ARG A 94 5.95 -5.38 12.62
CA ARG A 94 4.52 -5.07 12.85
C ARG A 94 4.25 -3.87 13.77
N ARG A 95 5.21 -3.44 14.57
CA ARG A 95 5.08 -2.25 15.42
C ARG A 95 5.44 -0.96 14.69
N LEU A 96 6.18 -1.06 13.59
CA LEU A 96 6.67 0.07 12.81
C LEU A 96 5.79 0.35 11.58
N VAL A 97 5.03 -0.66 11.14
CA VAL A 97 4.32 -0.65 9.86
C VAL A 97 2.81 -0.69 10.08
N ASN A 98 2.11 0.21 9.40
CA ASN A 98 0.69 0.04 9.15
C ASN A 98 0.40 -0.01 7.64
N ARG A 99 -0.72 -0.66 7.32
CA ARG A 99 -1.14 -0.89 5.95
C ARG A 99 -2.58 -0.41 5.74
N VAL A 100 -2.80 0.27 4.62
CA VAL A 100 -4.12 0.53 4.06
C VAL A 100 -4.25 -0.25 2.75
N SER A 101 -5.33 -0.98 2.56
CA SER A 101 -5.62 -1.73 1.34
C SER A 101 -6.96 -1.33 0.74
N VAL A 102 -7.12 -1.57 -0.56
CA VAL A 102 -8.35 -1.30 -1.33
C VAL A 102 -9.60 -1.84 -0.62
N GLU A 103 -9.50 -3.04 -0.06
CA GLU A 103 -10.58 -3.69 0.69
C GLU A 103 -10.28 -3.60 2.19
N ALA A 104 -10.58 -2.46 2.79
CA ALA A 104 -10.53 -2.35 4.23
C ALA A 104 -11.68 -3.17 4.84
N SER A 105 -11.32 -4.27 5.51
CA SER A 105 -12.30 -5.08 6.24
C SER A 105 -12.76 -4.34 7.49
N PHE A 106 -14.05 -4.05 7.57
CA PHE A 106 -14.73 -3.45 8.70
C PHE A 106 -15.88 -4.32 9.19
N PHE A 107 -16.22 -4.18 10.44
CA PHE A 107 -17.50 -4.65 10.96
C PHE A 107 -18.60 -3.74 10.43
N LYS A 108 -19.30 -4.17 9.38
CA LYS A 108 -20.21 -3.34 8.58
C LYS A 108 -21.34 -2.71 9.41
N LYS A 109 -21.82 -3.38 10.45
CA LYS A 109 -22.87 -2.88 11.34
C LYS A 109 -22.38 -1.96 12.46
N MET A 110 -21.07 -1.91 12.70
CA MET A 110 -20.45 -0.99 13.64
C MET A 110 -20.16 0.35 12.94
N SER A 111 -20.18 1.42 13.72
CA SER A 111 -19.80 2.76 13.27
C SER A 111 -18.29 2.90 13.09
N PRO A 112 -17.80 3.98 12.42
CA PRO A 112 -16.39 4.34 12.38
C PRO A 112 -15.73 4.35 13.75
N SER A 113 -16.32 5.06 14.71
CA SER A 113 -15.78 5.16 16.07
C SER A 113 -15.66 3.79 16.73
N GLU A 114 -16.69 2.94 16.65
CA GLU A 114 -16.64 1.59 17.20
C GLU A 114 -15.60 0.69 16.52
N ASN A 115 -15.49 0.74 15.19
CA ASN A 115 -14.45 0.00 14.45
C ASN A 115 -13.05 0.42 14.86
N LEU A 116 -12.81 1.72 15.04
CA LEU A 116 -11.52 2.25 15.47
C LEU A 116 -11.21 1.90 16.92
N HIS A 117 -12.18 2.02 17.85
CA HIS A 117 -12.02 1.56 19.24
C HIS A 117 -11.72 0.06 19.30
N TYR A 118 -12.41 -0.74 18.49
CA TYR A 118 -12.15 -2.18 18.40
C TYR A 118 -10.72 -2.46 17.91
N ALA A 119 -10.29 -1.78 16.86
CA ALA A 119 -8.94 -1.92 16.33
C ALA A 119 -7.86 -1.51 17.35
N ALA A 120 -8.06 -0.41 18.05
CA ALA A 120 -7.13 0.11 19.06
C ALA A 120 -6.85 -0.89 20.19
N ARG A 121 -7.83 -1.73 20.55
CA ARG A 121 -7.64 -2.80 21.56
C ARG A 121 -6.58 -3.81 21.16
N PHE A 122 -6.44 -4.13 19.86
CA PHE A 122 -5.38 -5.03 19.39
C PHE A 122 -3.98 -4.44 19.56
N TYR A 123 -3.90 -3.11 19.64
CA TYR A 123 -2.65 -2.40 19.92
C TYR A 123 -2.42 -2.15 21.41
N GLY A 124 -3.33 -2.65 22.28
CA GLY A 124 -3.23 -2.50 23.73
C GLY A 124 -3.64 -1.13 24.25
N MET A 125 -4.32 -0.32 23.43
CA MET A 125 -4.80 1.01 23.82
C MET A 125 -6.07 0.90 24.67
N THR A 126 -6.17 1.76 25.67
CA THR A 126 -7.34 1.85 26.54
C THR A 126 -8.46 2.69 25.92
N LEU A 127 -9.68 2.54 26.44
CA LEU A 127 -10.82 3.34 25.99
C LEU A 127 -10.61 4.83 26.29
N SER A 128 -9.96 5.15 27.39
CA SER A 128 -9.64 6.53 27.78
C SER A 128 -8.70 7.20 26.80
N GLU A 129 -7.62 6.50 26.39
CA GLU A 129 -6.65 7.03 25.41
C GLU A 129 -7.30 7.26 24.05
N THR A 130 -8.21 6.37 23.65
CA THR A 130 -8.81 6.42 22.29
C THR A 130 -10.03 7.32 22.19
N SER A 131 -10.67 7.69 23.30
CA SER A 131 -11.87 8.54 23.33
C SER A 131 -11.62 9.95 22.78
N GLU A 132 -10.44 10.50 23.00
CA GLU A 132 -10.02 11.81 22.47
C GLU A 132 -9.29 11.65 21.11
N GLN A 133 -8.45 10.63 20.98
CA GLN A 133 -7.61 10.42 19.82
C GLN A 133 -8.43 10.04 18.57
N ILE A 134 -9.45 9.20 18.66
CA ILE A 134 -10.23 8.76 17.51
C ILE A 134 -10.99 9.92 16.83
N PRO A 135 -11.71 10.80 17.57
CA PRO A 135 -12.31 11.99 16.97
C PRO A 135 -11.30 12.91 16.25
N GLU A 136 -10.10 13.09 16.83
CA GLU A 136 -9.03 13.88 16.24
C GLU A 136 -8.53 13.25 14.94
N ILE A 137 -8.20 11.97 14.96
CA ILE A 137 -7.73 11.24 13.78
C ILE A 137 -8.79 11.25 12.66
N LEU A 138 -10.08 11.02 12.98
CA LEU A 138 -11.16 11.10 12.02
C LEU A 138 -11.30 12.52 11.43
N GLY A 139 -11.10 13.56 12.25
CA GLY A 139 -11.05 14.94 11.78
C GLY A 139 -9.91 15.19 10.80
N ARG A 140 -8.71 14.67 11.09
CA ARG A 140 -7.52 14.81 10.23
C ARG A 140 -7.68 14.17 8.86
N VAL A 141 -8.35 13.02 8.76
CA VAL A 141 -8.68 12.40 7.46
C VAL A 141 -9.91 13.06 6.79
N GLY A 142 -10.40 14.18 7.30
CA GLY A 142 -11.57 14.88 6.75
C GLY A 142 -12.88 14.09 6.87
N PHE A 143 -13.03 13.25 7.89
CA PHE A 143 -14.25 12.49 8.11
C PHE A 143 -15.31 13.36 8.79
N PRO A 144 -16.58 13.42 8.26
CA PRO A 144 -17.65 14.25 8.82
C PRO A 144 -17.99 13.86 10.28
N PRO A 145 -18.00 14.83 11.22
CA PRO A 145 -18.24 14.55 12.63
C PRO A 145 -19.61 13.93 12.93
N ASP A 146 -20.64 14.36 12.22
CA ASP A 146 -22.03 13.91 12.35
C ASP A 146 -22.26 12.47 11.92
N ARG A 147 -21.35 11.91 11.11
CA ARG A 147 -21.45 10.53 10.60
C ARG A 147 -20.59 9.52 11.35
N ARG A 148 -19.90 9.91 12.41
CA ARG A 148 -18.98 9.04 13.18
C ARG A 148 -19.67 7.86 13.87
N THR A 149 -20.96 7.96 14.10
CA THR A 149 -21.79 6.94 14.78
C THR A 149 -22.70 6.18 13.83
N GLU A 150 -22.67 6.49 12.52
CA GLU A 150 -23.44 5.79 11.51
C GLU A 150 -22.77 4.46 11.15
N PRO A 151 -23.55 3.35 10.93
CA PRO A 151 -22.96 2.08 10.52
C PRO A 151 -22.13 2.18 9.24
N MET A 152 -20.99 1.46 9.19
CA MET A 152 -20.09 1.46 8.04
C MET A 152 -20.77 1.09 6.72
N GLU A 153 -21.79 0.21 6.75
CA GLU A 153 -22.52 -0.20 5.55
C GLU A 153 -23.30 0.93 4.86
N ASN A 154 -23.62 2.00 5.60
CA ASN A 154 -24.34 3.17 5.07
C ASN A 154 -23.39 4.27 4.56
N LEU A 155 -22.09 4.09 4.72
CA LEU A 155 -21.08 5.06 4.31
C LEU A 155 -20.64 4.85 2.85
N SER A 156 -20.35 5.94 2.15
CA SER A 156 -19.75 5.88 0.82
C SER A 156 -18.37 5.21 0.87
N ARG A 157 -17.90 4.70 -0.28
CA ARG A 157 -16.58 4.08 -0.40
C ARG A 157 -15.46 5.03 0.03
N GLY A 158 -15.54 6.31 -0.36
CA GLY A 158 -14.58 7.33 0.07
C GLY A 158 -14.56 7.54 1.59
N MET A 159 -15.74 7.53 2.23
CA MET A 159 -15.81 7.63 3.70
C MET A 159 -15.24 6.37 4.38
N GLN A 160 -15.51 5.18 3.86
CA GLN A 160 -14.91 3.94 4.36
C GLN A 160 -13.38 3.96 4.21
N GLN A 161 -12.86 4.50 3.12
CA GLN A 161 -11.42 4.66 2.90
C GLN A 161 -10.79 5.62 3.91
N LYS A 162 -11.44 6.74 4.24
CA LYS A 162 -11.00 7.64 5.30
C LYS A 162 -10.94 6.94 6.67
N VAL A 163 -11.89 6.05 6.98
CA VAL A 163 -11.83 5.24 8.20
C VAL A 163 -10.67 4.22 8.16
N ALA A 164 -10.34 3.68 6.97
CA ALA A 164 -9.18 2.80 6.82
C ALA A 164 -7.85 3.54 7.07
N LEU A 165 -7.73 4.76 6.55
CA LEU A 165 -6.60 5.65 6.83
C LEU A 165 -6.54 6.02 8.31
N ALA A 166 -7.66 6.41 8.91
CA ALA A 166 -7.74 6.71 10.35
C ALA A 166 -7.27 5.50 11.19
N ARG A 167 -7.69 4.28 10.83
CA ARG A 167 -7.24 3.07 11.51
C ARG A 167 -5.72 2.87 11.40
N ALA A 168 -5.13 3.17 10.26
CA ALA A 168 -3.69 3.04 10.08
C ALA A 168 -2.90 4.04 10.93
N LEU A 169 -3.51 5.14 11.35
CA LEU A 169 -2.88 6.17 12.19
C LEU A 169 -2.94 5.91 13.69
N LEU A 170 -3.76 4.99 14.15
CA LEU A 170 -3.96 4.75 15.59
C LEU A 170 -2.65 4.52 16.35
N THR A 171 -1.63 3.99 15.71
CA THR A 171 -0.34 3.68 16.34
C THR A 171 0.81 4.57 15.87
N SER A 172 0.53 5.66 15.14
CA SER A 172 1.55 6.57 14.60
C SER A 172 2.69 5.79 13.91
N PRO A 173 2.41 5.09 12.80
CA PRO A 173 3.39 4.22 12.15
C PRO A 173 4.55 5.01 11.57
N VAL A 174 5.76 4.44 11.63
CA VAL A 174 6.95 5.00 11.00
C VAL A 174 6.99 4.70 9.49
N LEU A 175 6.39 3.56 9.08
CA LEU A 175 6.19 3.19 7.69
C LEU A 175 4.70 2.96 7.41
N LEU A 176 4.19 3.67 6.43
CA LEU A 176 2.83 3.50 5.92
C LEU A 176 2.86 2.83 4.54
N LEU A 177 2.26 1.64 4.46
CA LEU A 177 2.10 0.89 3.22
C LEU A 177 0.70 1.13 2.67
N LEU A 178 0.59 1.83 1.56
CA LEU A 178 -0.67 2.17 0.91
C LEU A 178 -0.83 1.31 -0.35
N ASP A 179 -1.88 0.50 -0.39
CA ASP A 179 -2.18 -0.40 -1.51
C ASP A 179 -3.46 0.10 -2.18
N GLU A 180 -3.30 0.84 -3.29
CA GLU A 180 -4.39 1.45 -4.07
C GLU A 180 -5.32 2.35 -3.22
N PRO A 181 -4.80 3.35 -2.50
CA PRO A 181 -5.57 4.09 -1.48
C PRO A 181 -6.70 4.96 -2.04
N THR A 182 -6.65 5.31 -3.34
CA THR A 182 -7.65 6.17 -3.98
C THR A 182 -8.51 5.47 -5.02
N THR A 183 -8.29 4.17 -5.24
CA THR A 183 -9.02 3.39 -6.25
C THR A 183 -10.53 3.36 -5.99
N GLY A 184 -11.30 3.73 -7.00
CA GLY A 184 -12.77 3.76 -6.95
C GLY A 184 -13.35 4.88 -6.09
N LEU A 185 -12.56 5.90 -5.78
CA LEU A 185 -13.03 7.13 -5.15
C LEU A 185 -13.44 8.16 -6.20
N ASP A 186 -14.40 9.00 -5.84
CA ASP A 186 -14.71 10.19 -6.62
C ASP A 186 -13.55 11.21 -6.59
N PRO A 187 -13.47 12.15 -7.57
CA PRO A 187 -12.31 13.05 -7.68
C PRO A 187 -12.05 13.88 -6.41
N ARG A 188 -13.09 14.29 -5.70
CA ARG A 188 -12.95 15.07 -4.47
C ARG A 188 -12.37 14.24 -3.35
N SER A 189 -12.91 13.05 -3.12
CA SER A 189 -12.40 12.11 -2.10
C SER A 189 -10.96 11.70 -2.40
N LYS A 190 -10.59 11.54 -3.68
CA LYS A 190 -9.22 11.27 -4.10
C LYS A 190 -8.27 12.39 -3.66
N LEU A 191 -8.59 13.65 -3.95
CA LEU A 191 -7.78 14.80 -3.54
C LEU A 191 -7.64 14.88 -2.01
N GLU A 192 -8.73 14.69 -1.27
CA GLU A 192 -8.69 14.70 0.21
C GLU A 192 -7.77 13.61 0.79
N VAL A 193 -7.74 12.42 0.18
CA VAL A 193 -6.80 11.35 0.55
C VAL A 193 -5.35 11.71 0.20
N GLN A 194 -5.11 12.31 -0.97
CA GLN A 194 -3.79 12.75 -1.38
C GLN A 194 -3.25 13.87 -0.46
N ASP A 195 -4.08 14.84 -0.11
CA ASP A 195 -3.70 15.92 0.81
C ASP A 195 -3.35 15.37 2.20
N PHE A 196 -4.12 14.39 2.66
CA PHE A 196 -3.83 13.68 3.90
C PHE A 196 -2.48 12.95 3.85
N ILE A 197 -2.15 12.26 2.74
CA ILE A 197 -0.85 11.58 2.56
C ILE A 197 0.30 12.60 2.62
N ARG A 198 0.14 13.78 1.99
CA ARG A 198 1.12 14.88 2.05
C ARG A 198 1.29 15.41 3.49
N GLU A 199 0.19 15.61 4.22
CA GLU A 199 0.21 16.05 5.61
C GLU A 199 0.96 15.05 6.51
N MET A 200 0.68 13.74 6.37
CA MET A 200 1.33 12.69 7.14
C MET A 200 2.85 12.72 6.98
N ARG A 201 3.32 12.95 5.78
CA ARG A 201 4.74 13.08 5.51
C ARG A 201 5.33 14.35 6.12
N ALA A 202 4.67 15.49 5.92
CA ALA A 202 5.16 16.78 6.38
C ALA A 202 5.23 16.92 7.91
N VAL A 203 4.24 16.33 8.63
CA VAL A 203 4.09 16.53 10.08
C VAL A 203 4.75 15.41 10.89
N HIS A 204 4.78 14.18 10.38
CA HIS A 204 5.20 12.98 11.14
C HIS A 204 6.50 12.34 10.66
N ASP A 205 7.16 12.91 9.64
CA ASP A 205 8.36 12.32 9.02
C ASP A 205 8.17 10.83 8.67
N SER A 206 6.91 10.47 8.34
CA SER A 206 6.55 9.09 8.02
C SER A 206 7.08 8.69 6.66
N THR A 207 7.68 7.53 6.58
CA THR A 207 8.02 6.91 5.29
C THR A 207 6.77 6.32 4.65
N ILE A 208 6.59 6.48 3.35
CA ILE A 208 5.41 6.03 2.63
C ILE A 208 5.82 5.17 1.43
N LEU A 209 5.30 3.96 1.35
CA LEU A 209 5.34 3.14 0.15
C LEU A 209 3.93 3.07 -0.42
N LEU A 210 3.72 3.76 -1.54
CA LEU A 210 2.45 3.86 -2.25
C LEU A 210 2.44 2.88 -3.43
N CYS A 211 1.56 1.92 -3.43
CA CYS A 211 1.30 1.05 -4.58
C CYS A 211 0.05 1.55 -5.28
N THR A 212 0.17 1.90 -6.56
CA THR A 212 -0.93 2.45 -7.35
C THR A 212 -0.80 2.09 -8.83
N HIS A 213 -1.91 2.13 -9.56
CA HIS A 213 -1.92 2.15 -11.02
C HIS A 213 -2.21 3.56 -11.57
N ASP A 214 -2.46 4.53 -10.69
CA ASP A 214 -2.77 5.90 -11.07
C ASP A 214 -1.49 6.73 -11.20
N LEU A 215 -1.16 7.08 -12.44
CA LEU A 215 0.02 7.87 -12.80
C LEU A 215 0.03 9.24 -12.13
N GLY A 216 -1.12 9.93 -12.16
CA GLY A 216 -1.24 11.26 -11.55
C GLY A 216 -1.08 11.22 -10.04
N GLU A 217 -1.50 10.13 -9.38
CA GLU A 217 -1.25 9.92 -7.95
C GLU A 217 0.23 9.72 -7.66
N ALA A 218 0.92 8.90 -8.46
CA ALA A 218 2.35 8.66 -8.32
C ALA A 218 3.16 9.95 -8.50
N GLU A 219 2.91 10.73 -9.56
CA GLU A 219 3.59 12.02 -9.80
C GLU A 219 3.28 13.06 -8.71
N ALA A 220 2.06 13.10 -8.21
CA ALA A 220 1.64 14.11 -7.23
C ALA A 220 2.21 13.88 -5.82
N LEU A 221 2.55 12.63 -5.46
CA LEU A 221 2.87 12.24 -4.09
C LEU A 221 4.30 11.74 -3.88
N ALA A 222 4.89 11.11 -4.90
CA ALA A 222 6.15 10.38 -4.73
C ALA A 222 7.38 11.18 -5.17
N GLU A 223 8.49 10.99 -4.47
CA GLU A 223 9.81 11.50 -4.86
C GLU A 223 10.47 10.61 -5.91
N ARG A 224 10.26 9.30 -5.79
CA ARG A 224 10.68 8.30 -6.77
C ARG A 224 9.51 7.39 -7.13
N VAL A 225 9.49 6.99 -8.38
CA VAL A 225 8.49 6.08 -8.92
C VAL A 225 9.19 4.81 -9.39
N GLY A 226 8.73 3.67 -8.89
CA GLY A 226 9.15 2.34 -9.34
C GLY A 226 8.15 1.80 -10.34
N ILE A 227 8.61 1.26 -11.45
CA ILE A 227 7.76 0.56 -12.43
C ILE A 227 7.86 -0.94 -12.16
N LEU A 228 6.74 -1.52 -11.72
CA LEU A 228 6.61 -2.96 -11.44
C LEU A 228 5.74 -3.61 -12.50
N ASP A 229 6.32 -4.49 -13.30
CA ASP A 229 5.60 -5.28 -14.30
C ASP A 229 5.88 -6.77 -14.12
N ARG A 230 4.83 -7.59 -14.15
CA ARG A 230 4.90 -9.07 -14.05
C ARG A 230 5.84 -9.58 -12.95
N GLY A 231 5.78 -8.92 -11.80
CA GLY A 231 6.58 -9.28 -10.63
C GLY A 231 8.02 -8.77 -10.64
N ARG A 232 8.44 -8.01 -11.63
CA ARG A 232 9.80 -7.45 -11.76
C ARG A 232 9.81 -5.95 -11.63
N LEU A 233 10.72 -5.41 -10.83
CA LEU A 233 10.95 -3.97 -10.75
C LEU A 233 11.89 -3.56 -11.89
N LEU A 234 11.34 -2.84 -12.88
CA LEU A 234 12.07 -2.46 -14.09
C LEU A 234 12.92 -1.21 -13.90
N ALA A 235 12.45 -0.28 -13.07
CA ALA A 235 13.13 0.96 -12.76
C ALA A 235 12.63 1.50 -11.41
N LEU A 236 13.43 2.35 -10.73
CA LEU A 236 13.05 3.11 -9.53
C LEU A 236 13.84 4.41 -9.49
N GLU A 237 13.24 5.48 -9.96
CA GLU A 237 13.88 6.78 -10.16
C GLU A 237 12.88 7.92 -9.94
N PRO A 238 13.29 9.18 -9.73
CA PRO A 238 12.42 10.34 -9.85
C PRO A 238 11.67 10.36 -11.19
N ALA A 239 10.41 10.83 -11.21
CA ALA A 239 9.57 10.80 -12.41
C ALA A 239 10.25 11.44 -13.63
N GLU A 240 10.96 12.58 -13.45
CA GLU A 240 11.69 13.24 -14.53
C GLU A 240 12.86 12.41 -15.07
N GLN A 241 13.52 11.62 -14.23
CA GLN A 241 14.59 10.71 -14.67
C GLN A 241 14.02 9.50 -15.42
N LEU A 242 12.87 8.98 -14.99
CA LEU A 242 12.16 7.93 -15.74
C LEU A 242 11.78 8.42 -17.13
N LYS A 243 11.19 9.62 -17.25
CA LYS A 243 10.86 10.22 -18.54
C LYS A 243 12.10 10.35 -19.44
N ALA A 244 13.19 10.87 -18.90
CA ALA A 244 14.45 10.99 -19.65
C ALA A 244 15.04 9.63 -20.08
N ARG A 245 15.02 8.63 -19.17
CA ARG A 245 15.54 7.29 -19.43
C ARG A 245 14.80 6.54 -20.54
N PHE A 246 13.48 6.72 -20.60
CA PHE A 246 12.62 6.06 -21.58
C PHE A 246 12.28 6.94 -22.78
N GLU A 247 12.96 8.10 -22.94
CA GLU A 247 12.76 9.06 -24.05
C GLU A 247 11.29 9.48 -24.19
N ALA A 248 10.61 9.75 -23.05
CA ALA A 248 9.19 10.03 -22.94
C ALA A 248 8.92 11.47 -22.48
N GLU A 249 7.82 12.07 -22.92
CA GLU A 249 7.36 13.37 -22.45
C GLU A 249 6.52 13.27 -21.17
N THR A 250 5.82 12.13 -20.99
CA THR A 250 4.93 11.86 -19.87
C THR A 250 5.34 10.60 -19.12
N LEU A 251 4.91 10.47 -17.85
CA LEU A 251 5.13 9.23 -17.06
C LEU A 251 4.37 8.03 -17.69
N GLU A 252 3.26 8.29 -18.37
CA GLU A 252 2.49 7.28 -19.10
C GLU A 252 3.28 6.70 -20.27
N GLU A 253 3.89 7.54 -21.08
CA GLU A 253 4.78 7.12 -22.17
C GLU A 253 6.01 6.37 -21.65
N ALA A 254 6.59 6.84 -20.54
CA ALA A 254 7.71 6.15 -19.88
C ALA A 254 7.30 4.75 -19.40
N PHE A 255 6.12 4.63 -18.81
CA PHE A 255 5.56 3.34 -18.38
C PHE A 255 5.31 2.41 -19.58
N PHE A 256 4.71 2.92 -20.67
CA PHE A 256 4.49 2.18 -21.90
C PHE A 256 5.82 1.68 -22.50
N SER A 257 6.81 2.57 -22.60
CA SER A 257 8.13 2.21 -23.14
C SER A 257 8.84 1.15 -22.30
N ALA A 258 8.71 1.24 -20.95
CA ALA A 258 9.31 0.28 -20.02
C ALA A 258 8.67 -1.11 -20.08
N THR A 259 7.34 -1.18 -20.24
CA THR A 259 6.55 -2.42 -20.15
C THR A 259 6.21 -3.02 -21.52
N GLY A 260 6.28 -2.21 -22.59
CA GLY A 260 5.84 -2.54 -23.94
C GLY A 260 4.31 -2.59 -24.10
N ARG A 261 3.54 -2.01 -23.15
CA ARG A 261 2.07 -2.05 -23.11
C ARG A 261 1.48 -0.82 -22.44
N GLY A 262 0.33 -0.35 -22.95
CA GLY A 262 -0.49 0.70 -22.29
C GLY A 262 -1.30 0.15 -21.11
N PHE A 263 -1.79 1.05 -20.26
CA PHE A 263 -2.67 0.69 -19.13
C PHE A 263 -4.02 0.14 -19.59
N GLU A 264 -4.48 0.51 -20.80
CA GLU A 264 -5.81 0.15 -21.32
C GLU A 264 -5.88 -1.27 -21.91
N GLU A 265 -4.76 -1.83 -22.39
CA GLU A 265 -4.76 -3.12 -23.11
C GLU A 265 -5.06 -4.34 -22.22
N GLU A 266 -4.86 -4.27 -20.91
CA GLU A 266 -5.12 -5.41 -20.00
C GLU A 266 -6.54 -5.43 -19.40
N GLU A 267 -7.26 -4.31 -19.33
CA GLU A 267 -8.68 -4.35 -18.96
C GLU A 267 -9.48 -5.14 -19.99
N ASP A 268 -9.15 -4.98 -21.28
CA ASP A 268 -9.78 -5.73 -22.37
C ASP A 268 -9.41 -7.23 -22.36
N GLU A 269 -8.16 -7.59 -22.01
CA GLU A 269 -7.74 -9.00 -21.92
C GLU A 269 -8.32 -9.69 -20.68
N MET A 270 -8.38 -9.02 -19.52
CA MET A 270 -9.01 -9.57 -18.30
C MET A 270 -10.53 -9.74 -18.46
N ASP A 271 -11.22 -8.75 -19.02
CA ASP A 271 -12.65 -8.86 -19.33
C ASP A 271 -12.96 -9.94 -20.36
N ALA A 272 -12.07 -10.14 -21.35
CA ALA A 272 -12.21 -11.22 -22.34
C ALA A 272 -11.94 -12.60 -21.73
N GLU A 273 -11.04 -12.72 -20.76
CA GLU A 273 -10.76 -13.99 -20.06
C GLU A 273 -11.83 -14.32 -19.03
N GLU A 274 -12.37 -13.33 -18.30
CA GLU A 274 -13.53 -13.51 -17.42
C GLU A 274 -14.80 -13.88 -18.19
N ARG A 275 -15.08 -13.26 -19.33
CA ARG A 275 -16.21 -13.61 -20.21
C ARG A 275 -16.08 -15.00 -20.80
N ARG A 276 -14.85 -15.50 -21.06
CA ARG A 276 -14.61 -16.88 -21.51
C ARG A 276 -14.76 -17.92 -20.40
N VAL A 277 -14.69 -17.53 -19.14
CA VAL A 277 -14.86 -18.41 -17.98
C VAL A 277 -16.33 -18.53 -17.58
N LEU A 278 -17.17 -17.53 -17.94
CA LEU A 278 -18.59 -17.49 -17.65
C LEU A 278 -19.48 -18.03 -18.80
N ALA A 279 -18.91 -18.33 -19.97
CA ALA A 279 -19.56 -18.98 -21.12
C ALA A 279 -19.19 -20.47 -21.18
#